data_865aa823c2f82ce4b33f28462cfad9b1
#
_entry.id   865aa823c2f82ce4b33f28462cfad9b1
#
_cell.length_a   1.000
_cell.length_b   1.000
_cell.length_c   1.000
_cell.angle_alpha   90.00
_cell.angle_beta   90.00
_cell.angle_gamma   90.00
#
_symmetry.space_group_name_H-M   'P 1'
#
loop_
_entity.id
_entity.type
_entity.pdbx_description
1 polymer ?
#
loop_
_entity_poly.entity_id
_entity_poly.type
_entity_poly.pdbx_seq_one_letter_code
_entity_poly.pdbx_strand_id
1 'polypeptide(L)'
;MSEIITKVLPGFMELLPEEQIEFDRIKNIIATTYKQYGFTALDTPIIERSKTLLAKAGGETEKQIYCVENGNGAGVGNSDENGKTDLSLRFDLTVPLARYVAEHFNELSFPFRRCHISKVYRGERPQKGRFREFYQCDIDVIGKDKLSIRYDAEIPSIIYQLFKQLNFGKFTIRINNRKILNGLIDSLNIDTDKVEILRIIDKTEKVSRDDLVSQFKDQGLTNESVEKLLNFIDIEGPTSEVISKLKSLGINNALFLEGIEELATVTSMMVEMGVESDYFKIDLSIARGLDYYTGTVYETVLNDYPKIGSVCSGGRFDNLASYYTTEKLPGVGISIGLTRLFYQLREVGLITCTKKTIADIVIVPMDDSNIKTAFHTANCLRADGFNVDVLLEDLSVKKKFTYVRKKEASFTIVIGSEEEATSQLTIQYKTNGELKKESMTIDLISEFIKNHYYEVGN
;
A
#
# COMPACT_ATOMS: atom_id res chain seq x y z
N MET A 1 -5.97 26.42 33.66
CA MET A 1 -5.71 25.15 33.02
C MET A 1 -5.54 25.42 31.53
N SER A 2 -4.42 25.04 30.92
CA SER A 2 -4.26 25.14 29.46
C SER A 2 -5.34 24.27 28.80
N GLU A 3 -6.04 24.84 27.81
CA GLU A 3 -7.07 24.13 27.06
C GLU A 3 -6.47 22.90 26.38
N ILE A 4 -7.02 21.71 26.67
CA ILE A 4 -6.59 20.46 26.04
C ILE A 4 -7.13 20.45 24.61
N ILE A 5 -6.23 20.44 23.63
CA ILE A 5 -6.59 20.40 22.21
C ILE A 5 -6.99 18.95 21.85
N THR A 6 -8.24 18.76 21.42
CA THR A 6 -8.77 17.44 21.00
C THR A 6 -8.55 17.13 19.52
N LYS A 7 -8.04 18.08 18.74
CA LYS A 7 -7.80 17.89 17.29
C LYS A 7 -6.50 17.15 17.05
N VAL A 8 -6.54 16.19 16.13
CA VAL A 8 -5.36 15.46 15.66
C VAL A 8 -4.34 16.42 15.01
N LEU A 9 -3.07 16.06 15.07
CA LEU A 9 -1.99 16.85 14.47
C LEU A 9 -2.14 16.94 12.94
N PRO A 10 -1.79 18.07 12.31
CA PRO A 10 -1.81 18.22 10.86
C PRO A 10 -0.93 17.15 10.17
N GLY A 11 -1.50 16.47 9.18
CA GLY A 11 -0.81 15.39 8.45
C GLY A 11 -0.95 14.00 9.08
N PHE A 12 -1.69 13.89 10.16
CA PHE A 12 -2.09 12.62 10.75
C PHE A 12 -3.59 12.41 10.50
N MET A 13 -3.98 11.18 10.19
CA MET A 13 -5.35 10.86 9.82
C MET A 13 -5.97 9.93 10.87
N GLU A 14 -7.17 10.29 11.29
CA GLU A 14 -8.08 9.41 12.04
C GLU A 14 -9.29 9.09 11.18
N LEU A 15 -9.76 7.86 11.27
CA LEU A 15 -10.92 7.37 10.52
C LEU A 15 -12.10 7.19 11.48
N LEU A 16 -13.29 7.56 11.03
CA LEU A 16 -14.52 7.15 11.72
C LEU A 16 -14.76 5.64 11.54
N PRO A 17 -15.59 5.01 12.39
CA PRO A 17 -15.79 3.56 12.34
C PRO A 17 -16.14 3.00 10.96
N GLU A 18 -17.03 3.66 10.22
CA GLU A 18 -17.40 3.24 8.86
C GLU A 18 -16.21 3.30 7.88
N GLU A 19 -15.41 4.33 8.03
CA GLU A 19 -14.21 4.52 7.22
C GLU A 19 -13.14 3.49 7.56
N GLN A 20 -12.98 3.19 8.86
CA GLN A 20 -12.03 2.19 9.34
C GLN A 20 -12.39 0.80 8.86
N ILE A 21 -13.68 0.43 8.87
CA ILE A 21 -14.16 -0.86 8.35
C ILE A 21 -13.76 -1.03 6.88
N GLU A 22 -13.98 -0.02 6.05
CA GLU A 22 -13.63 -0.08 4.64
C GLU A 22 -12.11 -0.06 4.40
N PHE A 23 -11.38 0.73 5.18
CA PHE A 23 -9.91 0.73 5.18
C PHE A 23 -9.35 -0.66 5.49
N ASP A 24 -9.86 -1.30 6.54
CA ASP A 24 -9.44 -2.64 6.94
C ASP A 24 -9.85 -3.71 5.93
N ARG A 25 -11.00 -3.57 5.25
CA ARG A 25 -11.39 -4.45 4.15
C ARG A 25 -10.34 -4.42 3.02
N ILE A 26 -9.94 -3.23 2.57
CA ILE A 26 -8.93 -3.08 1.53
C ILE A 26 -7.58 -3.63 2.01
N LYS A 27 -7.16 -3.30 3.22
CA LYS A 27 -5.93 -3.80 3.83
C LYS A 27 -5.89 -5.33 3.89
N ASN A 28 -7.02 -5.97 4.22
CA ASN A 28 -7.14 -7.42 4.29
C ASN A 28 -7.09 -8.08 2.91
N ILE A 29 -7.68 -7.47 1.88
CA ILE A 29 -7.56 -7.94 0.49
C ILE A 29 -6.08 -7.93 0.08
N ILE A 30 -5.36 -6.83 0.33
CA ILE A 30 -3.93 -6.72 0.03
C ILE A 30 -3.14 -7.81 0.76
N ALA A 31 -3.36 -7.96 2.07
CA ALA A 31 -2.65 -8.95 2.89
C ALA A 31 -2.93 -10.39 2.42
N THR A 32 -4.18 -10.70 2.06
CA THR A 32 -4.58 -12.02 1.56
C THR A 32 -3.94 -12.30 0.21
N THR A 33 -3.97 -11.35 -0.71
CA THR A 33 -3.31 -11.48 -2.02
C THR A 33 -1.81 -11.76 -1.84
N TYR A 34 -1.11 -10.99 -1.01
CA TYR A 34 0.32 -11.22 -0.75
C TYR A 34 0.60 -12.62 -0.20
N LYS A 35 -0.23 -13.12 0.73
CA LYS A 35 -0.12 -14.50 1.25
C LYS A 35 -0.33 -15.56 0.16
N GLN A 36 -1.28 -15.35 -0.76
CA GLN A 36 -1.53 -16.27 -1.88
C GLN A 36 -0.31 -16.43 -2.80
N TYR A 37 0.51 -15.40 -2.91
CA TYR A 37 1.78 -15.43 -3.64
C TYR A 37 2.98 -15.89 -2.78
N GLY A 38 2.75 -16.39 -1.57
CA GLY A 38 3.79 -16.95 -0.71
C GLY A 38 4.67 -15.92 0.00
N PHE A 39 4.21 -14.67 0.15
CA PHE A 39 4.92 -13.67 0.94
C PHE A 39 4.61 -13.83 2.43
N THR A 40 5.67 -14.00 3.22
CA THR A 40 5.57 -14.08 4.68
C THR A 40 5.49 -12.70 5.29
N ALA A 41 4.55 -12.51 6.20
CA ALA A 41 4.43 -11.26 6.94
C ALA A 41 5.64 -11.06 7.87
N LEU A 42 6.24 -9.88 7.79
CA LEU A 42 7.33 -9.45 8.66
C LEU A 42 6.99 -8.06 9.21
N ASP A 43 7.28 -7.82 10.47
CA ASP A 43 7.25 -6.48 11.06
C ASP A 43 8.63 -6.15 11.66
N THR A 44 9.11 -4.95 11.38
CA THR A 44 10.33 -4.40 11.97
C THR A 44 9.95 -3.29 12.96
N PRO A 45 10.80 -2.97 13.95
CA PRO A 45 10.51 -1.88 14.86
C PRO A 45 10.21 -0.56 14.17
N ILE A 46 9.28 0.22 14.73
CA ILE A 46 8.97 1.58 14.25
C ILE A 46 10.15 2.53 14.52
N ILE A 47 10.81 2.34 15.65
CA ILE A 47 11.99 3.11 16.04
C ILE A 47 13.23 2.33 15.63
N GLU A 48 14.09 2.98 14.89
CA GLU A 48 15.38 2.46 14.43
C GLU A 48 16.51 3.44 14.83
N ARG A 49 17.75 2.98 14.77
CA ARG A 49 18.90 3.88 14.91
C ARG A 49 18.93 4.87 13.75
N SER A 50 19.13 6.15 14.04
CA SER A 50 19.20 7.19 13.01
C SER A 50 20.25 6.87 11.95
N LYS A 51 21.41 6.35 12.36
CA LYS A 51 22.47 5.89 11.43
C LYS A 51 22.00 4.80 10.46
N THR A 52 21.14 3.89 10.91
CA THR A 52 20.55 2.84 10.06
C THR A 52 19.68 3.46 8.97
N LEU A 53 18.79 4.36 9.35
CA LEU A 53 17.86 4.99 8.38
C LEU A 53 18.59 5.96 7.44
N LEU A 54 19.63 6.61 7.89
CA LEU A 54 20.41 7.60 7.14
C LEU A 54 21.52 6.97 6.29
N ALA A 55 21.83 5.68 6.44
CA ALA A 55 22.93 5.03 5.72
C ALA A 55 22.89 5.22 4.20
N LYS A 56 21.70 5.40 3.61
CA LYS A 56 21.48 5.71 2.20
C LYS A 56 20.54 6.90 1.98
N ALA A 57 20.29 7.72 3.00
CA ALA A 57 19.45 8.90 2.85
C ALA A 57 20.23 10.00 2.12
N GLY A 58 19.76 10.41 0.95
CA GLY A 58 20.25 11.59 0.25
C GLY A 58 19.47 12.84 0.67
N GLY A 59 20.16 13.92 0.91
CA GLY A 59 19.75 15.32 1.18
C GLY A 59 18.31 15.69 1.55
N GLU A 60 17.29 15.27 0.81
CA GLU A 60 15.88 15.55 1.17
C GLU A 60 15.32 14.58 2.20
N THR A 61 15.70 13.31 2.15
CA THR A 61 15.22 12.27 3.10
C THR A 61 15.68 12.57 4.52
N GLU A 62 16.91 13.06 4.69
CA GLU A 62 17.44 13.45 6.00
C GLU A 62 16.60 14.53 6.69
N LYS A 63 16.08 15.49 5.90
CA LYS A 63 15.24 16.59 6.40
C LYS A 63 13.83 16.16 6.80
N GLN A 64 13.42 14.94 6.41
CA GLN A 64 12.07 14.43 6.61
C GLN A 64 11.98 13.33 7.68
N ILE A 65 13.11 12.88 8.21
CA ILE A 65 13.13 11.87 9.28
C ILE A 65 12.71 12.50 10.62
N TYR A 66 11.77 11.85 11.30
CA TYR A 66 11.41 12.20 12.67
C TYR A 66 12.43 11.63 13.64
N CYS A 67 13.10 12.49 14.39
CA CYS A 67 13.93 12.09 15.52
C CYS A 67 13.06 11.85 16.74
N VAL A 68 13.44 10.86 17.56
CA VAL A 68 12.77 10.53 18.83
C VAL A 68 13.62 11.06 19.98
N GLU A 69 13.05 11.92 20.81
CA GLU A 69 13.70 12.40 22.05
C GLU A 69 13.28 11.53 23.23
N ASN A 70 14.25 11.11 24.03
CA ASN A 70 13.98 10.40 25.28
C ASN A 70 13.58 11.41 26.36
N GLY A 71 12.34 11.35 26.81
CA GLY A 71 11.96 12.03 28.05
C GLY A 71 12.67 11.39 29.24
N ASN A 72 13.35 12.19 30.06
CA ASN A 72 13.97 11.78 31.34
C ASN A 72 15.12 10.77 31.33
N GLY A 73 15.92 10.70 30.30
CA GLY A 73 17.28 10.09 30.38
C GLY A 73 17.35 8.59 30.68
N ALA A 74 16.27 7.85 30.61
CA ALA A 74 16.28 6.40 30.83
C ALA A 74 16.67 5.64 29.56
N GLY A 75 17.91 5.69 29.18
CA GLY A 75 18.73 4.57 28.81
C GLY A 75 18.45 3.79 27.52
N VAL A 76 17.80 4.33 26.47
CA VAL A 76 17.83 3.69 25.17
C VAL A 76 18.18 4.74 24.09
N GLY A 77 19.42 4.74 23.67
CA GLY A 77 19.99 5.66 22.69
C GLY A 77 21.01 6.60 23.33
N ASN A 78 22.20 6.67 22.74
CA ASN A 78 23.18 7.67 23.11
C ASN A 78 22.77 9.01 22.52
N SER A 79 22.73 10.06 23.32
CA SER A 79 22.67 11.42 22.79
C SER A 79 24.08 11.82 22.35
N ASP A 80 24.17 12.51 21.20
CA ASP A 80 25.41 13.17 20.78
C ASP A 80 25.74 14.35 21.72
N GLU A 81 26.89 14.98 21.52
CA GLU A 81 27.35 16.15 22.29
C GLU A 81 26.34 17.34 22.21
N ASN A 82 25.39 17.32 21.27
CA ASN A 82 24.37 18.34 21.10
C ASN A 82 22.97 17.90 21.61
N GLY A 83 22.89 16.77 22.35
CA GLY A 83 21.64 16.26 22.91
C GLY A 83 20.72 15.59 21.89
N LYS A 84 21.15 15.40 20.62
CA LYS A 84 20.40 14.63 19.63
C LYS A 84 20.47 13.15 19.95
N THR A 85 19.30 12.51 20.04
CA THR A 85 19.20 11.06 20.17
C THR A 85 19.60 10.37 18.87
N ASP A 86 20.17 9.18 18.97
CA ASP A 86 20.51 8.37 17.81
C ASP A 86 19.29 7.52 17.33
N LEU A 87 18.07 7.90 17.74
CA LEU A 87 16.83 7.20 17.44
C LEU A 87 15.91 8.01 16.53
N SER A 88 15.29 7.33 15.56
CA SER A 88 14.38 7.95 14.61
C SER A 88 13.22 7.01 14.27
N LEU A 89 12.10 7.58 13.83
CA LEU A 89 10.98 6.82 13.27
C LEU A 89 11.32 6.38 11.84
N ARG A 90 10.97 5.14 11.48
CA ARG A 90 11.20 4.61 10.15
C ARG A 90 10.49 5.44 9.09
N PHE A 91 11.22 5.75 8.03
CA PHE A 91 10.77 6.56 6.90
C PHE A 91 10.09 5.73 5.81
N ASP A 92 10.54 4.48 5.63
CA ASP A 92 10.01 3.46 4.75
C ASP A 92 10.08 2.08 5.43
N LEU A 93 9.69 1.03 4.70
CA LEU A 93 9.77 -0.34 5.20
C LEU A 93 10.92 -1.14 4.57
N THR A 94 11.61 -0.58 3.56
CA THR A 94 12.65 -1.29 2.79
C THR A 94 14.03 -1.12 3.43
N VAL A 95 14.37 0.05 3.97
CA VAL A 95 15.63 0.25 4.71
C VAL A 95 15.69 -0.62 5.97
N PRO A 96 14.65 -0.66 6.83
CA PRO A 96 14.60 -1.61 7.94
C PRO A 96 14.67 -3.08 7.50
N LEU A 97 14.08 -3.43 6.34
CA LEU A 97 14.21 -4.78 5.78
C LEU A 97 15.66 -5.12 5.44
N ALA A 98 16.38 -4.21 4.78
CA ALA A 98 17.79 -4.45 4.41
C ALA A 98 18.66 -4.72 5.64
N ARG A 99 18.47 -3.95 6.72
CA ARG A 99 19.12 -4.20 8.01
C ARG A 99 18.72 -5.57 8.58
N TYR A 100 17.42 -5.90 8.59
CA TYR A 100 16.91 -7.16 9.13
C TYR A 100 17.50 -8.36 8.38
N VAL A 101 17.52 -8.32 7.04
CA VAL A 101 18.06 -9.42 6.22
C VAL A 101 19.58 -9.56 6.44
N ALA A 102 20.29 -8.45 6.63
CA ALA A 102 21.71 -8.49 6.94
C ALA A 102 22.00 -9.11 8.33
N GLU A 103 21.19 -8.77 9.32
CA GLU A 103 21.31 -9.30 10.69
C GLU A 103 21.00 -10.80 10.76
N HIS A 104 19.94 -11.23 10.06
CA HIS A 104 19.42 -12.61 10.09
C HIS A 104 19.82 -13.45 8.88
N PHE A 105 20.89 -13.04 8.18
CA PHE A 105 21.31 -13.67 6.92
C PHE A 105 21.42 -15.21 6.97
N ASN A 106 21.97 -15.73 8.07
CA ASN A 106 22.19 -17.17 8.25
C ASN A 106 20.93 -17.96 8.62
N GLU A 107 19.86 -17.28 9.05
CA GLU A 107 18.60 -17.88 9.49
C GLU A 107 17.57 -17.86 8.37
N LEU A 108 17.75 -16.99 7.36
CA LEU A 108 16.80 -16.81 6.27
C LEU A 108 17.07 -17.76 5.09
N SER A 109 15.99 -18.23 4.47
CA SER A 109 16.05 -18.98 3.21
C SER A 109 15.90 -18.03 2.01
N PHE A 110 16.83 -18.11 1.04
CA PHE A 110 16.82 -17.28 -0.16
C PHE A 110 16.35 -18.06 -1.39
N PRO A 111 15.55 -17.44 -2.31
CA PRO A 111 15.08 -16.05 -2.26
C PRO A 111 14.08 -15.84 -1.12
N PHE A 112 14.31 -14.81 -0.31
CA PHE A 112 13.46 -14.44 0.81
C PHE A 112 12.31 -13.55 0.32
N ARG A 113 11.07 -13.99 0.57
CA ARG A 113 9.84 -13.31 0.15
C ARG A 113 9.12 -12.77 1.37
N ARG A 114 9.05 -11.45 1.50
CA ARG A 114 8.37 -10.84 2.64
C ARG A 114 7.27 -9.88 2.21
N CYS A 115 6.22 -9.77 3.01
CA CYS A 115 5.31 -8.64 2.96
C CYS A 115 5.32 -7.88 4.29
N HIS A 116 5.10 -6.58 4.23
CA HIS A 116 5.05 -5.71 5.40
C HIS A 116 3.97 -4.65 5.20
N ILE A 117 2.94 -4.67 6.03
CA ILE A 117 1.83 -3.70 6.01
C ILE A 117 1.87 -2.94 7.32
N SER A 118 2.41 -1.74 7.31
CA SER A 118 2.59 -0.97 8.53
C SER A 118 2.74 0.53 8.27
N LYS A 119 2.76 1.32 9.35
CA LYS A 119 2.91 2.76 9.30
C LYS A 119 4.37 3.18 9.13
N VAL A 120 4.56 4.25 8.36
CA VAL A 120 5.82 4.97 8.18
C VAL A 120 5.61 6.46 8.44
N TYR A 121 6.70 7.20 8.65
CA TYR A 121 6.66 8.57 9.15
C TYR A 121 7.54 9.49 8.32
N ARG A 122 6.97 10.58 7.79
CA ARG A 122 7.68 11.56 6.95
C ARG A 122 7.35 12.97 7.38
N GLY A 123 8.36 13.77 7.69
CA GLY A 123 8.25 15.17 8.10
C GLY A 123 7.88 16.14 6.97
N GLU A 124 7.18 15.68 5.95
CA GLU A 124 6.73 16.48 4.80
C GLU A 124 5.70 17.55 5.22
N ARG A 125 5.58 18.61 4.41
CA ARG A 125 4.47 19.56 4.55
C ARG A 125 3.16 18.84 4.22
N PRO A 126 2.16 18.87 5.12
CA PRO A 126 0.86 18.25 4.86
C PRO A 126 0.20 18.86 3.63
N GLN A 127 -0.28 18.01 2.73
CA GLN A 127 -1.05 18.38 1.54
C GLN A 127 -2.17 17.36 1.35
N LYS A 128 -3.17 17.66 0.50
CA LYS A 128 -4.20 16.69 0.14
C LYS A 128 -3.57 15.40 -0.40
N GLY A 129 -3.83 14.28 0.29
CA GLY A 129 -3.26 12.98 -0.05
C GLY A 129 -1.80 12.77 0.34
N ARG A 130 -1.16 13.70 1.07
CA ARG A 130 0.17 13.53 1.68
C ARG A 130 0.08 13.66 3.19
N PHE A 131 0.43 12.57 3.86
CA PHE A 131 0.35 12.43 5.30
C PHE A 131 1.75 12.29 5.89
N ARG A 132 1.89 12.68 7.16
CA ARG A 132 3.10 12.51 7.95
C ARG A 132 3.21 11.14 8.59
N GLU A 133 2.07 10.52 8.87
CA GLU A 133 1.93 9.12 9.25
C GLU A 133 1.02 8.44 8.25
N PHE A 134 1.46 7.34 7.65
CA PHE A 134 0.65 6.63 6.64
C PHE A 134 1.06 5.17 6.51
N TYR A 135 0.12 4.33 6.09
CA TYR A 135 0.35 2.93 5.82
C TYR A 135 1.00 2.73 4.45
N GLN A 136 2.08 1.94 4.45
CA GLN A 136 2.64 1.30 3.27
C GLN A 136 2.32 -0.20 3.31
N CYS A 137 2.05 -0.78 2.14
CA CYS A 137 1.83 -2.21 1.96
C CYS A 137 2.89 -2.70 0.96
N ASP A 138 3.99 -3.20 1.49
CA ASP A 138 5.17 -3.56 0.73
C ASP A 138 5.28 -5.06 0.53
N ILE A 139 5.74 -5.48 -0.64
CA ILE A 139 6.29 -6.81 -0.91
C ILE A 139 7.67 -6.69 -1.50
N ASP A 140 8.58 -7.56 -1.07
CA ASP A 140 9.93 -7.65 -1.59
C ASP A 140 10.38 -9.10 -1.72
N VAL A 141 11.21 -9.35 -2.73
CA VAL A 141 11.96 -10.59 -2.89
C VAL A 141 13.43 -10.25 -2.83
N ILE A 142 14.14 -10.86 -1.87
CA ILE A 142 15.60 -10.66 -1.69
C ILE A 142 16.32 -11.93 -2.11
N GLY A 143 17.30 -11.79 -2.99
CA GLY A 143 18.20 -12.88 -3.40
C GLY A 143 19.49 -12.91 -2.60
N LYS A 144 20.24 -13.98 -2.75
CA LYS A 144 21.63 -14.12 -2.34
C LYS A 144 22.52 -14.17 -3.56
N ASP A 145 23.56 -13.34 -3.63
CA ASP A 145 24.50 -13.15 -4.73
C ASP A 145 23.87 -12.66 -6.04
N LYS A 146 22.73 -13.22 -6.42
CA LYS A 146 21.96 -12.86 -7.61
C LYS A 146 20.46 -13.04 -7.36
N LEU A 147 19.65 -12.29 -8.09
CA LEU A 147 18.20 -12.43 -8.11
C LEU A 147 17.72 -12.47 -9.55
N SER A 148 16.95 -13.51 -9.91
CA SER A 148 16.42 -13.66 -11.26
C SER A 148 15.59 -12.46 -11.69
N ILE A 149 15.74 -12.02 -12.94
CA ILE A 149 14.93 -10.95 -13.55
C ILE A 149 13.43 -11.33 -13.62
N ARG A 150 13.10 -12.61 -13.48
CA ARG A 150 11.70 -13.10 -13.46
C ARG A 150 10.89 -12.49 -12.32
N TYR A 151 11.52 -12.18 -11.20
CA TYR A 151 10.85 -11.51 -10.09
C TYR A 151 10.43 -10.08 -10.42
N ASP A 152 11.15 -9.42 -11.34
CA ASP A 152 10.78 -8.09 -11.83
C ASP A 152 9.49 -8.12 -12.67
N ALA A 153 9.13 -9.26 -13.25
CA ALA A 153 7.86 -9.47 -13.91
C ALA A 153 6.76 -9.94 -12.95
N GLU A 154 7.10 -10.77 -11.96
CA GLU A 154 6.14 -11.29 -10.98
C GLU A 154 5.55 -10.16 -10.12
N ILE A 155 6.38 -9.25 -9.61
CA ILE A 155 5.94 -8.16 -8.73
C ILE A 155 4.82 -7.31 -9.36
N PRO A 156 4.96 -6.73 -10.56
CA PRO A 156 3.88 -5.98 -11.19
C PRO A 156 2.68 -6.86 -11.56
N SER A 157 2.88 -8.16 -11.85
CA SER A 157 1.77 -9.09 -12.11
C SER A 157 0.91 -9.30 -10.87
N ILE A 158 1.49 -9.34 -9.67
CA ILE A 158 0.75 -9.37 -8.41
C ILE A 158 -0.09 -8.11 -8.24
N ILE A 159 0.48 -6.94 -8.54
CA ILE A 159 -0.24 -5.66 -8.48
C ILE A 159 -1.40 -5.62 -9.48
N TYR A 160 -1.20 -6.15 -10.68
CA TYR A 160 -2.27 -6.28 -11.67
C TYR A 160 -3.46 -7.08 -11.10
N GLN A 161 -3.21 -8.28 -10.56
CA GLN A 161 -4.27 -9.12 -9.98
C GLN A 161 -4.95 -8.43 -8.78
N LEU A 162 -4.17 -7.79 -7.92
CA LEU A 162 -4.69 -7.07 -6.76
C LEU A 162 -5.59 -5.90 -7.17
N PHE A 163 -5.17 -5.08 -8.12
CA PHE A 163 -5.97 -3.93 -8.56
C PHE A 163 -7.21 -4.34 -9.34
N LYS A 164 -7.16 -5.45 -10.10
CA LYS A 164 -8.36 -6.07 -10.71
C LYS A 164 -9.35 -6.49 -9.63
N GLN A 165 -8.89 -7.12 -8.54
CA GLN A 165 -9.74 -7.53 -7.43
C GLN A 165 -10.32 -6.34 -6.66
N LEU A 166 -9.55 -5.28 -6.44
CA LEU A 166 -10.01 -4.05 -5.78
C LEU A 166 -11.01 -3.26 -6.61
N ASN A 167 -11.00 -3.43 -7.92
CA ASN A 167 -11.95 -2.89 -8.89
C ASN A 167 -12.14 -1.35 -8.80
N PHE A 168 -11.05 -0.60 -8.72
CA PHE A 168 -11.07 0.87 -8.67
C PHE A 168 -11.12 1.55 -10.05
N GLY A 169 -11.50 0.83 -11.10
CA GLY A 169 -11.51 1.30 -12.48
C GLY A 169 -10.25 0.89 -13.26
N LYS A 170 -10.05 1.52 -14.41
CA LYS A 170 -8.89 1.24 -15.27
C LYS A 170 -7.61 1.83 -14.66
N PHE A 171 -6.53 1.06 -14.71
CA PHE A 171 -5.20 1.48 -14.26
C PHE A 171 -4.15 1.08 -15.28
N THR A 172 -2.98 1.72 -15.20
CA THR A 172 -1.82 1.37 -16.02
C THR A 172 -0.58 1.22 -15.14
N ILE A 173 0.09 0.09 -15.26
CA ILE A 173 1.42 -0.15 -14.69
C ILE A 173 2.44 0.38 -15.70
N ARG A 174 3.11 1.46 -15.35
CA ARG A 174 4.18 2.09 -16.12
C ARG A 174 5.49 1.46 -15.72
N ILE A 175 6.32 1.07 -16.68
CA ILE A 175 7.56 0.32 -16.45
C ILE A 175 8.69 0.98 -17.18
N ASN A 176 9.86 1.09 -16.54
CA ASN A 176 11.12 1.49 -17.14
C ASN A 176 12.27 0.66 -16.55
N ASN A 177 13.48 0.86 -17.06
CA ASN A 177 14.70 0.30 -16.49
C ASN A 177 15.78 1.39 -16.36
N ARG A 178 16.30 1.59 -15.14
CA ARG A 178 17.30 2.63 -14.85
C ARG A 178 18.61 2.46 -15.62
N LYS A 179 18.95 1.21 -15.99
CA LYS A 179 20.14 0.94 -16.82
C LYS A 179 20.04 1.61 -18.18
N ILE A 180 18.84 1.67 -18.77
CA ILE A 180 18.60 2.34 -20.06
C ILE A 180 18.91 3.84 -19.93
N LEU A 181 18.31 4.50 -18.92
CA LEU A 181 18.55 5.93 -18.69
C LEU A 181 20.01 6.24 -18.38
N ASN A 182 20.62 5.46 -17.47
CA ASN A 182 22.02 5.64 -17.09
C ASN A 182 22.96 5.42 -18.30
N GLY A 183 22.73 4.36 -19.10
CA GLY A 183 23.52 4.08 -20.27
C GLY A 183 23.37 5.13 -21.39
N LEU A 184 22.16 5.70 -21.53
CA LEU A 184 21.94 6.83 -22.42
C LEU A 184 22.75 8.05 -21.97
N ILE A 185 22.65 8.45 -20.69
CA ILE A 185 23.38 9.58 -20.12
C ILE A 185 24.90 9.37 -20.28
N ASP A 186 25.41 8.16 -20.04
CA ASP A 186 26.84 7.83 -20.26
C ASP A 186 27.26 8.01 -21.71
N SER A 187 26.39 7.65 -22.67
CA SER A 187 26.68 7.79 -24.10
C SER A 187 26.75 9.25 -24.57
N LEU A 188 26.17 10.17 -23.82
CA LEU A 188 26.19 11.60 -24.13
C LEU A 188 27.45 12.30 -23.64
N ASN A 189 28.33 11.60 -22.90
CA ASN A 189 29.60 12.14 -22.35
C ASN A 189 29.39 13.47 -21.58
N ILE A 190 28.35 13.51 -20.75
CA ILE A 190 27.99 14.70 -19.98
C ILE A 190 28.81 14.71 -18.68
N ASP A 191 29.50 15.80 -18.42
CA ASP A 191 30.29 16.03 -17.19
C ASP A 191 29.41 16.66 -16.10
N THR A 192 28.29 15.99 -15.77
CA THR A 192 27.32 16.47 -14.79
C THR A 192 26.80 15.28 -13.95
N ASP A 193 26.36 15.57 -12.73
CA ASP A 193 25.77 14.57 -11.86
C ASP A 193 24.52 13.93 -12.51
N LYS A 194 24.61 12.64 -12.81
CA LYS A 194 23.50 11.85 -13.38
C LYS A 194 22.23 11.93 -12.55
N VAL A 195 22.36 12.05 -11.23
CA VAL A 195 21.22 12.12 -10.32
C VAL A 195 20.39 13.38 -10.60
N GLU A 196 21.03 14.51 -10.88
CA GLU A 196 20.32 15.74 -11.22
C GLU A 196 19.60 15.63 -12.57
N ILE A 197 20.22 14.99 -13.57
CA ILE A 197 19.57 14.74 -14.88
C ILE A 197 18.32 13.87 -14.69
N LEU A 198 18.43 12.78 -13.92
CA LEU A 198 17.29 11.90 -13.60
C LEU A 198 16.18 12.64 -12.85
N ARG A 199 16.53 13.58 -11.95
CA ARG A 199 15.57 14.44 -11.22
C ARG A 199 14.84 15.41 -12.17
N ILE A 200 15.51 15.89 -13.22
CA ILE A 200 14.87 16.74 -14.23
C ILE A 200 13.91 15.91 -15.08
N ILE A 201 14.34 14.72 -15.55
CA ILE A 201 13.49 13.80 -16.31
C ILE A 201 12.20 13.49 -15.53
N ASP A 202 12.29 13.26 -14.23
CA ASP A 202 11.11 12.99 -13.37
C ASP A 202 10.10 14.15 -13.30
N LYS A 203 10.48 15.34 -13.71
CA LYS A 203 9.56 16.47 -13.73
C LYS A 203 8.81 16.59 -15.07
N THR A 204 9.06 15.72 -16.04
CA THR A 204 8.51 15.79 -17.42
C THR A 204 7.00 15.99 -17.43
N GLU A 205 6.25 15.33 -16.56
CA GLU A 205 4.79 15.48 -16.47
C GLU A 205 4.32 16.72 -15.65
N LYS A 206 5.24 17.47 -15.04
CA LYS A 206 4.92 18.52 -14.06
C LYS A 206 5.28 19.92 -14.51
N VAL A 207 6.18 20.02 -15.46
CA VAL A 207 6.71 21.30 -15.96
C VAL A 207 6.58 21.37 -17.48
N SER A 208 6.65 22.56 -18.06
CA SER A 208 6.63 22.74 -19.50
C SER A 208 7.90 22.19 -20.15
N ARG A 209 7.82 21.89 -21.47
CA ARG A 209 9.00 21.45 -22.25
C ARG A 209 10.11 22.51 -22.23
N ASP A 210 9.75 23.79 -22.29
CA ASP A 210 10.72 24.90 -22.24
C ASP A 210 11.43 24.97 -20.88
N ASP A 211 10.71 24.74 -19.79
CA ASP A 211 11.31 24.66 -18.45
C ASP A 211 12.26 23.46 -18.32
N LEU A 212 11.92 22.30 -18.92
CA LEU A 212 12.83 21.14 -18.96
C LEU A 212 14.12 21.47 -19.73
N VAL A 213 13.99 22.08 -20.91
CA VAL A 213 15.14 22.52 -21.70
C VAL A 213 16.02 23.46 -20.89
N SER A 214 15.43 24.46 -20.21
CA SER A 214 16.16 25.37 -19.34
C SER A 214 16.91 24.64 -18.24
N GLN A 215 16.22 23.75 -17.50
CA GLN A 215 16.82 23.00 -16.39
C GLN A 215 17.98 22.10 -16.87
N PHE A 216 17.85 21.45 -18.03
CA PHE A 216 18.97 20.67 -18.62
C PHE A 216 20.15 21.54 -19.00
N LYS A 217 19.92 22.74 -19.59
CA LYS A 217 20.98 23.69 -19.92
C LYS A 217 21.67 24.23 -18.67
N ASP A 218 20.95 24.49 -17.61
CA ASP A 218 21.50 24.92 -16.32
C ASP A 218 22.45 23.84 -15.72
N GLN A 219 22.26 22.57 -16.10
CA GLN A 219 23.17 21.48 -15.78
C GLN A 219 24.35 21.35 -16.79
N GLY A 220 24.52 22.28 -17.73
CA GLY A 220 25.60 22.29 -18.68
C GLY A 220 25.42 21.41 -19.92
N LEU A 221 24.20 20.88 -20.18
CA LEU A 221 23.94 20.08 -21.37
C LEU A 221 23.94 20.95 -22.66
N THR A 222 24.50 20.39 -23.70
CA THR A 222 24.43 20.99 -25.06
C THR A 222 23.01 20.88 -25.62
N ASN A 223 22.66 21.72 -26.60
CA ASN A 223 21.38 21.65 -27.29
C ASN A 223 21.14 20.24 -27.89
N GLU A 224 22.18 19.62 -28.45
CA GLU A 224 22.14 18.30 -29.05
C GLU A 224 21.81 17.21 -27.97
N SER A 225 22.48 17.28 -26.81
CA SER A 225 22.24 16.35 -25.71
C SER A 225 20.83 16.50 -25.15
N VAL A 226 20.32 17.73 -25.00
CA VAL A 226 18.96 18.01 -24.56
C VAL A 226 17.94 17.43 -25.54
N GLU A 227 18.12 17.67 -26.83
CA GLU A 227 17.24 17.14 -27.88
C GLU A 227 17.21 15.60 -27.88
N LYS A 228 18.39 14.94 -27.77
CA LYS A 228 18.48 13.49 -27.65
C LYS A 228 17.72 12.94 -26.43
N LEU A 229 17.85 13.58 -25.26
CA LEU A 229 17.14 13.20 -24.05
C LEU A 229 15.62 13.36 -24.21
N LEU A 230 15.17 14.48 -24.75
CA LEU A 230 13.75 14.73 -24.95
C LEU A 230 13.15 13.78 -26.00
N ASN A 231 13.82 13.55 -27.13
CA ASN A 231 13.37 12.59 -28.13
C ASN A 231 13.31 11.15 -27.57
N PHE A 232 14.24 10.80 -26.67
CA PHE A 232 14.22 9.51 -26.00
C PHE A 232 13.01 9.38 -25.06
N ILE A 233 12.74 10.39 -24.24
CA ILE A 233 11.61 10.39 -23.30
C ILE A 233 10.28 10.30 -24.04
N ASP A 234 10.18 10.91 -25.23
CA ASP A 234 8.97 10.94 -26.07
C ASP A 234 8.75 9.61 -26.84
N ILE A 235 9.64 8.62 -26.72
CA ILE A 235 9.41 7.30 -27.34
C ILE A 235 8.26 6.61 -26.64
N GLU A 236 7.16 6.43 -27.35
CA GLU A 236 5.95 5.75 -26.86
C GLU A 236 5.37 4.80 -27.93
N GLY A 237 4.40 4.00 -27.52
CA GLY A 237 3.69 3.04 -28.36
C GLY A 237 3.54 1.67 -27.71
N PRO A 238 3.07 0.67 -28.47
CA PRO A 238 3.05 -0.73 -28.03
C PRO A 238 4.43 -1.21 -27.57
N THR A 239 4.49 -2.07 -26.57
CA THR A 239 5.73 -2.53 -25.93
C THR A 239 6.78 -3.01 -26.93
N SER A 240 6.38 -3.82 -27.93
CA SER A 240 7.29 -4.33 -28.96
C SER A 240 7.87 -3.23 -29.86
N GLU A 241 7.09 -2.20 -30.16
CA GLU A 241 7.55 -1.04 -30.94
C GLU A 241 8.53 -0.19 -30.14
N VAL A 242 8.25 0.07 -28.85
CA VAL A 242 9.17 0.82 -27.98
C VAL A 242 10.51 0.10 -27.88
N ILE A 243 10.52 -1.22 -27.64
CA ILE A 243 11.76 -2.02 -27.59
C ILE A 243 12.52 -1.95 -28.94
N SER A 244 11.81 -2.02 -30.07
CA SER A 244 12.42 -1.90 -31.40
C SER A 244 13.00 -0.51 -31.64
N LYS A 245 12.30 0.54 -31.26
CA LYS A 245 12.78 1.94 -31.34
C LYS A 245 14.05 2.13 -30.49
N LEU A 246 14.06 1.61 -29.25
CA LEU A 246 15.23 1.67 -28.36
C LEU A 246 16.46 0.99 -29.01
N LYS A 247 16.30 -0.20 -29.58
CA LYS A 247 17.38 -0.91 -30.28
C LYS A 247 17.86 -0.14 -31.50
N SER A 248 16.97 0.57 -32.20
CA SER A 248 17.31 1.35 -33.42
C SER A 248 18.08 2.66 -33.14
N LEU A 249 18.14 3.12 -31.86
CA LEU A 249 18.94 4.31 -31.52
C LEU A 249 20.43 4.13 -31.73
N GLY A 250 20.95 2.91 -31.93
CA GLY A 250 22.36 2.63 -32.23
C GLY A 250 23.32 2.98 -31.09
N ILE A 251 22.85 3.10 -29.85
CA ILE A 251 23.67 3.41 -28.69
C ILE A 251 24.46 2.17 -28.29
N ASN A 252 25.78 2.20 -28.51
CA ASN A 252 26.68 1.10 -28.16
C ASN A 252 27.23 1.27 -26.73
N ASN A 253 26.34 1.19 -25.73
CA ASN A 253 26.70 1.22 -24.33
C ASN A 253 26.18 -0.08 -23.69
N ALA A 254 27.05 -0.81 -22.99
CA ALA A 254 26.71 -2.14 -22.42
C ALA A 254 25.53 -2.07 -21.45
N LEU A 255 25.50 -1.04 -20.58
CA LEU A 255 24.42 -0.85 -19.61
C LEU A 255 23.08 -0.55 -20.29
N PHE A 256 23.10 0.26 -21.35
CA PHE A 256 21.92 0.59 -22.16
C PHE A 256 21.34 -0.67 -22.81
N LEU A 257 22.18 -1.48 -23.44
CA LEU A 257 21.76 -2.72 -24.10
C LEU A 257 21.23 -3.76 -23.10
N GLU A 258 21.92 -3.92 -21.97
CA GLU A 258 21.45 -4.80 -20.88
C GLU A 258 20.08 -4.37 -20.37
N GLY A 259 19.86 -3.08 -20.14
CA GLY A 259 18.58 -2.56 -19.70
C GLY A 259 17.43 -2.83 -20.67
N ILE A 260 17.69 -2.76 -22.00
CA ILE A 260 16.70 -3.09 -23.03
C ILE A 260 16.34 -4.56 -22.99
N GLU A 261 17.32 -5.47 -22.87
CA GLU A 261 17.07 -6.90 -22.81
C GLU A 261 16.31 -7.30 -21.51
N GLU A 262 16.66 -6.67 -20.38
CA GLU A 262 15.90 -6.85 -19.13
C GLU A 262 14.45 -6.37 -19.28
N LEU A 263 14.24 -5.17 -19.84
CA LEU A 263 12.90 -4.60 -20.02
C LEU A 263 12.05 -5.45 -20.98
N ALA A 264 12.64 -5.92 -22.07
CA ALA A 264 11.98 -6.83 -23.01
C ALA A 264 11.59 -8.16 -22.33
N THR A 265 12.49 -8.73 -21.53
CA THR A 265 12.23 -9.95 -20.77
C THR A 265 11.10 -9.77 -19.78
N VAL A 266 11.14 -8.68 -18.98
CA VAL A 266 10.13 -8.38 -17.96
C VAL A 266 8.75 -8.24 -18.59
N THR A 267 8.65 -7.42 -19.65
CA THR A 267 7.35 -7.17 -20.31
C THR A 267 6.79 -8.40 -21.01
N SER A 268 7.63 -9.24 -21.63
CA SER A 268 7.19 -10.52 -22.20
C SER A 268 6.65 -11.46 -21.12
N MET A 269 7.38 -11.58 -20.01
CA MET A 269 6.98 -12.47 -18.93
C MET A 269 5.72 -12.00 -18.20
N MET A 270 5.48 -10.69 -18.10
CA MET A 270 4.22 -10.18 -17.56
C MET A 270 3.01 -10.69 -18.37
N VAL A 271 3.12 -10.70 -19.70
CA VAL A 271 2.06 -11.26 -20.56
C VAL A 271 1.90 -12.77 -20.31
N GLU A 272 3.00 -13.52 -20.20
CA GLU A 272 2.97 -14.95 -19.87
C GLU A 272 2.33 -15.22 -18.50
N MET A 273 2.50 -14.30 -17.54
CA MET A 273 1.87 -14.35 -16.21
C MET A 273 0.42 -13.87 -16.20
N GLY A 274 -0.17 -13.56 -17.37
CA GLY A 274 -1.58 -13.23 -17.54
C GLY A 274 -1.92 -11.75 -17.36
N VAL A 275 -0.92 -10.85 -17.41
CA VAL A 275 -1.19 -9.40 -17.42
C VAL A 275 -1.62 -8.99 -18.82
N GLU A 276 -2.83 -8.46 -18.94
CA GLU A 276 -3.37 -7.94 -20.20
C GLU A 276 -2.57 -6.73 -20.67
N SER A 277 -2.25 -6.67 -21.97
CA SER A 277 -1.38 -5.63 -22.57
C SER A 277 -1.90 -4.20 -22.37
N ASP A 278 -3.20 -4.03 -22.19
CA ASP A 278 -3.83 -2.71 -21.99
C ASP A 278 -3.60 -2.15 -20.56
N TYR A 279 -3.06 -2.97 -19.63
CA TYR A 279 -2.84 -2.60 -18.24
C TYR A 279 -1.39 -2.25 -17.91
N PHE A 280 -0.48 -2.34 -18.87
CA PHE A 280 0.89 -1.88 -18.67
C PHE A 280 1.47 -1.21 -19.92
N LYS A 281 2.45 -0.34 -19.73
CA LYS A 281 3.21 0.28 -20.81
C LYS A 281 4.65 0.54 -20.40
N ILE A 282 5.55 0.55 -21.37
CA ILE A 282 6.87 1.12 -21.18
C ILE A 282 6.75 2.64 -21.17
N ASP A 283 7.36 3.27 -20.16
CA ASP A 283 7.35 4.71 -19.99
C ASP A 283 8.73 5.21 -19.58
N LEU A 284 9.43 5.76 -20.54
CA LEU A 284 10.82 6.15 -20.39
C LEU A 284 11.00 7.43 -19.56
N SER A 285 9.92 8.14 -19.25
CA SER A 285 9.94 9.31 -18.37
C SER A 285 10.03 8.93 -16.88
N ILE A 286 9.78 7.65 -16.51
CA ILE A 286 9.95 7.21 -15.14
C ILE A 286 11.45 7.08 -14.83
N ALA A 287 12.01 8.15 -14.31
CA ALA A 287 13.38 8.19 -13.81
C ALA A 287 13.42 8.08 -12.28
N ARG A 288 12.25 8.26 -11.63
CA ARG A 288 12.07 8.34 -10.19
C ARG A 288 12.04 6.96 -9.53
N GLY A 289 12.30 7.00 -8.33
CA GLY A 289 12.29 6.00 -7.29
C GLY A 289 13.18 6.51 -6.19
N LEU A 290 13.20 5.83 -5.06
CA LEU A 290 14.23 6.07 -4.06
C LEU A 290 15.60 5.87 -4.73
N ASP A 291 16.61 6.65 -4.36
CA ASP A 291 17.93 6.69 -5.03
C ASP A 291 18.66 5.33 -5.03
N TYR A 292 18.09 4.31 -4.41
CA TYR A 292 18.63 2.96 -4.35
C TYR A 292 18.22 2.03 -5.48
N TYR A 293 17.27 2.40 -6.38
CA TYR A 293 16.90 1.53 -7.51
C TYR A 293 17.99 1.48 -8.56
N THR A 294 18.27 0.27 -9.06
CA THR A 294 19.38 -0.03 -9.97
C THR A 294 18.96 -0.60 -11.33
N GLY A 295 17.76 -1.17 -11.41
CA GLY A 295 17.23 -1.86 -12.59
C GLY A 295 15.82 -1.43 -12.92
N THR A 296 14.91 -2.40 -13.07
CA THR A 296 13.48 -2.16 -13.36
C THR A 296 12.83 -1.27 -12.32
N VAL A 297 11.99 -0.33 -12.78
CA VAL A 297 11.19 0.56 -11.93
C VAL A 297 9.74 0.56 -12.40
N TYR A 298 8.82 0.70 -11.45
CA TYR A 298 7.38 0.64 -11.69
C TYR A 298 6.65 1.81 -11.06
N GLU A 299 5.61 2.27 -11.75
CA GLU A 299 4.59 3.14 -11.19
C GLU A 299 3.21 2.70 -11.67
N THR A 300 2.22 2.68 -10.78
CA THR A 300 0.83 2.41 -11.16
C THR A 300 0.00 3.66 -10.99
N VAL A 301 -0.76 4.01 -12.03
CA VAL A 301 -1.65 5.16 -12.07
C VAL A 301 -3.07 4.74 -12.42
N LEU A 302 -4.07 5.46 -11.89
CA LEU A 302 -5.47 5.26 -12.25
C LEU A 302 -5.81 6.13 -13.45
N ASN A 303 -6.25 5.52 -14.57
CA ASN A 303 -6.40 6.19 -15.86
C ASN A 303 -7.45 7.29 -15.83
N ASP A 304 -8.57 7.05 -15.16
CA ASP A 304 -9.68 7.99 -15.07
C ASP A 304 -9.43 9.10 -14.03
N TYR A 305 -8.37 8.97 -13.22
CA TYR A 305 -8.03 9.87 -12.12
C TYR A 305 -6.54 10.29 -12.10
N PRO A 306 -6.02 10.86 -13.20
CA PRO A 306 -4.58 11.16 -13.33
C PRO A 306 -4.06 12.12 -12.25
N LYS A 307 -4.92 12.97 -11.71
CA LYS A 307 -4.56 13.91 -10.62
C LYS A 307 -4.20 13.21 -9.31
N ILE A 308 -4.59 11.96 -9.12
CA ILE A 308 -4.18 11.14 -7.97
C ILE A 308 -2.67 10.88 -8.02
N GLY A 309 -2.11 10.75 -9.23
CA GLY A 309 -0.71 10.40 -9.45
C GLY A 309 -0.46 8.92 -9.15
N SER A 310 0.80 8.56 -8.91
CA SER A 310 1.19 7.18 -8.61
C SER A 310 0.59 6.70 -7.28
N VAL A 311 -0.10 5.55 -7.32
CA VAL A 311 -0.73 4.89 -6.17
C VAL A 311 0.07 3.70 -5.67
N CYS A 312 0.97 3.20 -6.51
CA CYS A 312 1.86 2.09 -6.20
C CYS A 312 3.17 2.29 -6.96
N SER A 313 4.31 2.09 -6.32
CA SER A 313 5.63 2.26 -6.94
C SER A 313 6.65 1.30 -6.35
N GLY A 314 7.67 0.96 -7.15
CA GLY A 314 8.71 0.05 -6.73
C GLY A 314 9.82 -0.12 -7.77
N GLY A 315 10.68 -1.12 -7.54
CA GLY A 315 11.77 -1.44 -8.47
C GLY A 315 12.79 -2.38 -7.89
N ARG A 316 13.80 -2.66 -8.70
CA ARG A 316 14.98 -3.47 -8.35
C ARG A 316 16.02 -2.61 -7.64
N PHE A 317 16.61 -3.16 -6.58
CA PHE A 317 17.71 -2.59 -5.83
C PHE A 317 18.77 -3.66 -5.55
N ASP A 318 20.00 -3.44 -5.98
CA ASP A 318 21.06 -4.44 -5.86
C ASP A 318 22.00 -4.18 -4.69
N ASN A 319 22.08 -2.92 -4.22
CA ASN A 319 23.11 -2.47 -3.29
C ASN A 319 22.57 -1.94 -1.94
N LEU A 320 21.28 -2.10 -1.65
CA LEU A 320 20.70 -1.52 -0.45
C LEU A 320 21.28 -2.12 0.83
N ALA A 321 21.49 -3.44 0.86
CA ALA A 321 22.05 -4.12 2.03
C ALA A 321 23.55 -3.92 2.22
N SER A 322 24.29 -3.38 1.23
CA SER A 322 25.75 -3.19 1.30
C SER A 322 26.22 -2.24 2.41
N TYR A 323 25.30 -1.46 2.98
CA TYR A 323 25.56 -0.61 4.15
C TYR A 323 25.60 -1.38 5.46
N TYR A 324 25.06 -2.61 5.48
CA TYR A 324 24.90 -3.40 6.71
C TYR A 324 25.69 -4.71 6.68
N THR A 325 26.06 -5.20 5.47
CA THR A 325 26.76 -6.46 5.28
C THR A 325 27.63 -6.42 4.03
N THR A 326 28.64 -7.29 3.97
CA THR A 326 29.46 -7.53 2.77
C THR A 326 28.79 -8.50 1.78
N GLU A 327 27.70 -9.15 2.20
CA GLU A 327 26.94 -10.07 1.36
C GLU A 327 26.21 -9.30 0.24
N LYS A 328 26.14 -9.90 -0.96
CA LYS A 328 25.37 -9.36 -2.05
C LYS A 328 23.91 -9.80 -1.95
N LEU A 329 23.05 -8.86 -1.62
CA LEU A 329 21.62 -9.10 -1.39
C LEU A 329 20.76 -8.25 -2.34
N PRO A 330 20.73 -8.59 -3.64
CA PRO A 330 19.86 -7.92 -4.58
C PRO A 330 18.39 -8.16 -4.22
N GLY A 331 17.55 -7.16 -4.45
CA GLY A 331 16.12 -7.25 -4.18
C GLY A 331 15.28 -6.57 -5.26
N VAL A 332 14.02 -6.94 -5.32
CA VAL A 332 12.99 -6.25 -6.09
C VAL A 332 11.72 -6.21 -5.24
N GLY A 333 11.05 -5.08 -5.24
CA GLY A 333 9.82 -4.93 -4.45
C GLY A 333 8.97 -3.76 -4.92
N ILE A 334 7.79 -3.67 -4.31
CA ILE A 334 6.83 -2.61 -4.62
C ILE A 334 6.04 -2.24 -3.36
N SER A 335 5.64 -0.98 -3.30
CA SER A 335 4.90 -0.40 -2.18
C SER A 335 3.60 0.24 -2.66
N ILE A 336 2.49 -0.08 -1.97
CA ILE A 336 1.23 0.62 -2.10
C ILE A 336 1.09 1.60 -0.93
N GLY A 337 0.94 2.88 -1.23
CA GLY A 337 0.64 3.90 -0.23
C GLY A 337 -0.84 3.84 0.17
N LEU A 338 -1.23 2.89 1.04
CA LEU A 338 -2.63 2.57 1.34
C LEU A 338 -3.41 3.77 1.88
N THR A 339 -2.84 4.54 2.82
CA THR A 339 -3.53 5.73 3.37
C THR A 339 -3.83 6.76 2.30
N ARG A 340 -2.85 7.02 1.40
CA ARG A 340 -3.02 7.94 0.28
C ARG A 340 -4.05 7.44 -0.70
N LEU A 341 -3.96 6.16 -1.09
CA LEU A 341 -4.90 5.51 -2.00
C LEU A 341 -6.33 5.61 -1.46
N PHE A 342 -6.55 5.18 -0.22
CA PHE A 342 -7.86 5.23 0.43
C PHE A 342 -8.44 6.64 0.47
N TYR A 343 -7.66 7.63 0.95
CA TYR A 343 -8.10 9.01 1.02
C TYR A 343 -8.53 9.56 -0.35
N GLN A 344 -7.70 9.33 -1.37
CA GLN A 344 -7.96 9.86 -2.71
C GLN A 344 -9.14 9.18 -3.39
N LEU A 345 -9.31 7.86 -3.23
CA LEU A 345 -10.45 7.13 -3.78
C LEU A 345 -11.78 7.57 -3.15
N ARG A 346 -11.77 7.93 -1.85
CA ARG A 346 -12.93 8.54 -1.20
C ARG A 346 -13.24 9.93 -1.75
N GLU A 347 -12.23 10.79 -1.91
CA GLU A 347 -12.41 12.15 -2.44
C GLU A 347 -13.04 12.15 -3.85
N VAL A 348 -12.77 11.13 -4.66
CA VAL A 348 -13.36 10.99 -6.00
C VAL A 348 -14.62 10.11 -6.03
N GLY A 349 -15.10 9.63 -4.88
CA GLY A 349 -16.33 8.87 -4.75
C GLY A 349 -16.25 7.40 -5.20
N LEU A 350 -15.06 6.84 -5.43
CA LEU A 350 -14.86 5.43 -5.77
C LEU A 350 -14.99 4.49 -4.57
N ILE A 351 -14.78 5.00 -3.38
CA ILE A 351 -15.00 4.29 -2.11
C ILE A 351 -16.14 4.95 -1.38
N THR A 352 -17.15 4.17 -1.01
CA THR A 352 -18.25 4.56 -0.15
C THR A 352 -18.19 3.79 1.15
N CYS A 353 -18.21 4.49 2.28
CA CYS A 353 -18.16 3.89 3.62
C CYS A 353 -19.58 3.76 4.16
N THR A 354 -20.31 2.74 3.75
CA THR A 354 -21.72 2.55 4.10
C THR A 354 -21.92 1.60 5.28
N LYS A 355 -20.99 0.67 5.51
CA LYS A 355 -21.09 -0.32 6.59
C LYS A 355 -20.81 0.32 7.95
N LYS A 356 -21.81 0.40 8.84
CA LYS A 356 -21.70 1.08 10.14
C LYS A 356 -21.23 0.19 11.29
N THR A 357 -21.22 -1.11 11.09
CA THR A 357 -20.76 -2.09 12.09
C THR A 357 -20.10 -3.27 11.41
N ILE A 358 -19.17 -3.92 12.12
CA ILE A 358 -18.64 -5.23 11.72
C ILE A 358 -19.56 -6.39 12.15
N ALA A 359 -20.53 -6.11 13.05
CA ALA A 359 -21.46 -7.14 13.50
C ALA A 359 -22.39 -7.56 12.36
N ASP A 360 -22.47 -8.85 12.11
CA ASP A 360 -23.42 -9.44 11.20
C ASP A 360 -24.80 -9.47 11.83
N ILE A 361 -24.83 -9.69 13.17
CA ILE A 361 -26.04 -9.86 13.97
C ILE A 361 -25.99 -8.94 15.18
N VAL A 362 -27.09 -8.25 15.45
CA VAL A 362 -27.32 -7.56 16.74
C VAL A 362 -28.40 -8.31 17.51
N ILE A 363 -28.09 -8.73 18.74
CA ILE A 363 -29.07 -9.36 19.66
C ILE A 363 -29.55 -8.33 20.65
N VAL A 364 -30.87 -8.25 20.81
CA VAL A 364 -31.55 -7.28 21.68
C VAL A 364 -32.37 -8.02 22.73
N PRO A 365 -31.86 -8.24 23.95
CA PRO A 365 -32.67 -8.69 25.08
C PRO A 365 -33.64 -7.57 25.46
N MET A 366 -34.91 -7.91 25.62
CA MET A 366 -35.95 -6.94 25.98
C MET A 366 -35.91 -6.56 27.45
N ASP A 367 -35.55 -7.51 28.33
CA ASP A 367 -35.43 -7.34 29.76
C ASP A 367 -34.20 -8.06 30.32
N ASP A 368 -33.83 -7.79 31.57
CA ASP A 368 -32.68 -8.41 32.24
C ASP A 368 -32.81 -9.94 32.33
N SER A 369 -34.07 -10.45 32.46
CA SER A 369 -34.35 -11.90 32.45
C SER A 369 -33.88 -12.59 31.16
N ASN A 370 -33.90 -11.87 30.02
CA ASN A 370 -33.55 -12.41 28.72
C ASN A 370 -32.02 -12.38 28.41
N ILE A 371 -31.20 -11.75 29.26
CA ILE A 371 -29.75 -11.61 29.04
C ILE A 371 -29.07 -12.97 28.95
N LYS A 372 -29.46 -13.93 29.79
CA LYS A 372 -28.90 -15.30 29.78
C LYS A 372 -29.10 -15.98 28.41
N THR A 373 -30.30 -15.90 27.88
CA THR A 373 -30.67 -16.45 26.58
C THR A 373 -29.94 -15.74 25.47
N ALA A 374 -29.81 -14.40 25.54
CA ALA A 374 -29.06 -13.60 24.60
C ALA A 374 -27.58 -13.99 24.54
N PHE A 375 -26.93 -14.20 25.69
CA PHE A 375 -25.54 -14.68 25.72
C PHE A 375 -25.39 -16.10 25.17
N HIS A 376 -26.31 -17.00 25.49
CA HIS A 376 -26.28 -18.35 24.95
C HIS A 376 -26.37 -18.32 23.42
N THR A 377 -27.36 -17.58 22.88
CA THR A 377 -27.56 -17.38 21.44
C THR A 377 -26.32 -16.77 20.77
N ALA A 378 -25.76 -15.70 21.36
CA ALA A 378 -24.57 -15.07 20.85
C ALA A 378 -23.37 -16.02 20.79
N ASN A 379 -23.17 -16.84 21.82
CA ASN A 379 -22.05 -17.77 21.88
C ASN A 379 -22.18 -18.89 20.84
N CYS A 380 -23.39 -19.42 20.63
CA CYS A 380 -23.64 -20.39 19.55
C CYS A 380 -23.31 -19.79 18.17
N LEU A 381 -23.84 -18.61 17.89
CA LEU A 381 -23.61 -17.94 16.60
C LEU A 381 -22.15 -17.53 16.38
N ARG A 382 -21.45 -17.12 17.45
CA ARG A 382 -20.00 -16.84 17.39
C ARG A 382 -19.18 -18.10 17.12
N ALA A 383 -19.56 -19.23 17.70
CA ALA A 383 -18.94 -20.53 17.41
C ALA A 383 -19.11 -20.94 15.95
N ASP A 384 -20.20 -20.52 15.30
CA ASP A 384 -20.47 -20.74 13.88
C ASP A 384 -19.78 -19.72 12.94
N GLY A 385 -19.01 -18.78 13.52
CA GLY A 385 -18.17 -17.82 12.80
C GLY A 385 -18.79 -16.46 12.54
N PHE A 386 -19.97 -16.14 13.09
CA PHE A 386 -20.60 -14.83 12.94
C PHE A 386 -20.05 -13.78 13.92
N ASN A 387 -20.03 -12.53 13.51
CA ASN A 387 -19.76 -11.39 14.37
C ASN A 387 -21.06 -10.96 15.05
N VAL A 388 -21.16 -11.13 16.36
CA VAL A 388 -22.40 -10.89 17.11
C VAL A 388 -22.20 -9.82 18.17
N ASP A 389 -22.98 -8.73 18.07
CA ASP A 389 -23.12 -7.67 19.08
C ASP A 389 -24.35 -7.95 19.94
N VAL A 390 -24.23 -7.84 21.27
CA VAL A 390 -25.34 -7.98 22.23
C VAL A 390 -25.53 -6.65 22.91
N LEU A 391 -26.72 -6.08 22.79
CA LEU A 391 -27.07 -4.85 23.51
C LEU A 391 -27.29 -5.12 24.98
N LEU A 392 -26.34 -4.77 25.83
CA LEU A 392 -26.35 -5.02 27.28
C LEU A 392 -26.90 -3.84 28.10
N GLU A 393 -27.08 -2.69 27.50
CA GLU A 393 -27.56 -1.49 28.18
C GLU A 393 -29.06 -1.61 28.55
N ASP A 394 -29.40 -1.28 29.79
CA ASP A 394 -30.80 -1.15 30.22
C ASP A 394 -31.41 0.12 29.62
N LEU A 395 -32.00 -0.03 28.45
CA LEU A 395 -32.60 1.04 27.67
C LEU A 395 -34.09 0.82 27.49
N SER A 396 -34.85 1.92 27.41
CA SER A 396 -36.26 1.79 26.99
C SER A 396 -36.35 1.16 25.58
N VAL A 397 -37.43 0.44 25.31
CA VAL A 397 -37.69 -0.24 24.03
C VAL A 397 -37.41 0.65 22.82
N LYS A 398 -37.89 1.91 22.87
CA LYS A 398 -37.64 2.90 21.80
C LYS A 398 -36.13 3.15 21.55
N LYS A 399 -35.35 3.21 22.63
CA LYS A 399 -33.86 3.43 22.52
C LYS A 399 -33.18 2.19 22.04
N LYS A 400 -33.60 0.97 22.43
CA LYS A 400 -33.07 -0.30 21.91
C LYS A 400 -33.23 -0.40 20.39
N PHE A 401 -34.43 -0.14 19.87
CA PHE A 401 -34.64 -0.12 18.40
C PHE A 401 -33.99 1.07 17.70
N THR A 402 -33.73 2.18 18.39
CA THR A 402 -32.92 3.28 17.83
C THR A 402 -31.46 2.87 17.68
N TYR A 403 -30.92 2.12 18.62
CA TYR A 403 -29.58 1.53 18.55
C TYR A 403 -29.44 0.59 17.36
N VAL A 404 -30.37 -0.39 17.22
CA VAL A 404 -30.41 -1.32 16.08
C VAL A 404 -30.40 -0.57 14.73
N ARG A 405 -31.28 0.43 14.58
CA ARG A 405 -31.34 1.24 13.35
C ARG A 405 -30.05 1.98 13.03
N LYS A 406 -29.32 2.43 14.07
CA LYS A 406 -28.03 3.13 13.88
C LYS A 406 -26.89 2.17 13.53
N LYS A 407 -26.96 0.94 14.02
CA LYS A 407 -25.94 -0.10 13.75
C LYS A 407 -26.04 -0.63 12.32
N GLU A 408 -27.26 -0.73 11.77
CA GLU A 408 -27.49 -1.25 10.40
C GLU A 408 -26.83 -2.62 10.17
N ALA A 409 -26.87 -3.50 11.20
CA ALA A 409 -26.44 -4.88 11.03
C ALA A 409 -27.39 -5.64 10.08
N SER A 410 -26.85 -6.63 9.36
CA SER A 410 -27.63 -7.42 8.41
C SER A 410 -28.82 -8.13 9.05
N PHE A 411 -28.60 -8.64 10.28
CA PHE A 411 -29.61 -9.36 11.04
C PHE A 411 -29.78 -8.78 12.45
N THR A 412 -31.00 -8.85 12.96
CA THR A 412 -31.32 -8.50 14.35
C THR A 412 -32.12 -9.63 14.97
N ILE A 413 -31.72 -10.08 16.14
CA ILE A 413 -32.48 -11.06 16.95
C ILE A 413 -33.01 -10.34 18.16
N VAL A 414 -34.31 -10.35 18.31
CA VAL A 414 -35.01 -9.81 19.51
C VAL A 414 -35.36 -10.97 20.43
N ILE A 415 -35.05 -10.84 21.70
CA ILE A 415 -35.36 -11.88 22.72
C ILE A 415 -36.17 -11.24 23.84
N GLY A 416 -37.42 -11.64 23.94
CA GLY A 416 -38.35 -11.27 25.00
C GLY A 416 -38.94 -12.50 25.65
N SER A 417 -39.96 -12.29 26.50
CA SER A 417 -40.63 -13.35 27.24
C SER A 417 -41.32 -14.39 26.35
N GLU A 418 -41.76 -13.98 25.14
CA GLU A 418 -42.39 -14.89 24.19
C GLU A 418 -41.37 -15.84 23.58
N GLU A 419 -40.20 -15.32 23.17
CA GLU A 419 -39.08 -16.09 22.60
C GLU A 419 -38.55 -17.11 23.62
N GLU A 420 -38.49 -16.73 24.91
CA GLU A 420 -38.07 -17.65 25.97
C GLU A 420 -39.11 -18.75 26.24
N ALA A 421 -40.41 -18.39 26.27
CA ALA A 421 -41.49 -19.35 26.53
C ALA A 421 -41.62 -20.38 25.40
N THR A 422 -41.40 -19.97 24.13
CA THR A 422 -41.57 -20.82 22.96
C THR A 422 -40.27 -21.48 22.50
N SER A 423 -39.12 -21.02 22.98
CA SER A 423 -37.80 -21.37 22.46
C SER A 423 -37.64 -21.06 20.94
N GLN A 424 -38.46 -20.13 20.44
CA GLN A 424 -38.42 -19.65 19.05
C GLN A 424 -37.89 -18.23 19.05
N LEU A 425 -36.73 -18.01 18.44
CA LEU A 425 -36.09 -16.70 18.35
C LEU A 425 -36.56 -15.94 17.11
N THR A 426 -36.93 -14.68 17.27
CA THR A 426 -37.35 -13.83 16.17
C THR A 426 -36.16 -13.12 15.53
N ILE A 427 -35.81 -13.51 14.30
CA ILE A 427 -34.79 -12.86 13.49
C ILE A 427 -35.45 -11.86 12.53
N GLN A 428 -34.85 -10.67 12.43
CA GLN A 428 -35.28 -9.59 11.54
C GLN A 428 -34.16 -9.26 10.59
N TYR A 429 -34.49 -9.07 9.31
CA TYR A 429 -33.54 -8.72 8.26
C TYR A 429 -34.21 -7.93 7.15
N LYS A 430 -33.46 -7.23 6.33
CA LYS A 430 -34.01 -6.51 5.16
C LYS A 430 -33.62 -7.21 3.88
N THR A 431 -34.60 -7.39 3.00
CA THR A 431 -34.38 -7.85 1.63
C THR A 431 -35.20 -6.99 0.68
N ASN A 432 -34.62 -6.52 -0.42
CA ASN A 432 -35.25 -5.60 -1.37
C ASN A 432 -35.89 -4.35 -0.71
N GLY A 433 -35.25 -3.84 0.36
CA GLY A 433 -35.75 -2.67 1.11
C GLY A 433 -36.90 -2.97 2.10
N GLU A 434 -37.44 -4.18 2.15
CA GLU A 434 -38.52 -4.59 3.06
C GLU A 434 -37.97 -5.31 4.28
N LEU A 435 -38.53 -4.98 5.47
CA LEU A 435 -38.21 -5.66 6.72
C LEU A 435 -38.98 -6.98 6.81
N LYS A 436 -38.27 -8.09 6.85
CA LYS A 436 -38.80 -9.44 7.08
C LYS A 436 -38.53 -9.90 8.51
N LYS A 437 -39.39 -10.78 9.01
CA LYS A 437 -39.30 -11.42 10.32
C LYS A 437 -39.60 -12.90 10.18
N GLU A 438 -38.70 -13.70 10.74
CA GLU A 438 -38.86 -15.17 10.80
C GLU A 438 -38.65 -15.61 12.23
N SER A 439 -39.37 -16.66 12.65
CA SER A 439 -39.21 -17.25 13.99
C SER A 439 -38.76 -18.69 13.84
N MET A 440 -37.69 -19.05 14.55
CA MET A 440 -37.10 -20.38 14.48
C MET A 440 -36.28 -20.71 15.73
N THR A 441 -35.96 -21.98 15.90
CA THR A 441 -35.06 -22.43 16.97
C THR A 441 -33.63 -22.00 16.69
N ILE A 442 -32.80 -21.89 17.74
CA ILE A 442 -31.39 -21.45 17.63
C ILE A 442 -30.59 -22.32 16.65
N ASP A 443 -30.87 -23.61 16.59
CA ASP A 443 -30.15 -24.57 15.72
C ASP A 443 -30.35 -24.27 14.23
N LEU A 444 -31.48 -23.65 13.86
CA LEU A 444 -31.82 -23.31 12.48
C LEU A 444 -31.31 -21.91 12.08
N ILE A 445 -31.07 -21.04 13.06
CA ILE A 445 -30.68 -19.64 12.77
C ILE A 445 -29.37 -19.55 11.99
N SER A 446 -28.38 -20.35 12.37
CA SER A 446 -27.06 -20.35 11.71
C SER A 446 -27.18 -20.72 10.23
N GLU A 447 -27.90 -21.79 9.91
CA GLU A 447 -28.14 -22.23 8.54
C GLU A 447 -28.97 -21.20 7.76
N PHE A 448 -30.02 -20.66 8.39
CA PHE A 448 -30.83 -19.60 7.80
C PHE A 448 -29.98 -18.38 7.42
N ILE A 449 -29.15 -17.88 8.32
CA ILE A 449 -28.28 -16.73 8.07
C ILE A 449 -27.30 -17.03 6.93
N LYS A 450 -26.64 -18.21 6.92
CA LYS A 450 -25.73 -18.61 5.83
C LYS A 450 -26.40 -18.59 4.46
N ASN A 451 -27.63 -19.07 4.39
CA ASN A 451 -28.41 -19.11 3.16
C ASN A 451 -28.86 -17.74 2.65
N HIS A 452 -29.11 -16.79 3.57
CA HIS A 452 -29.60 -15.45 3.24
C HIS A 452 -28.54 -14.35 3.28
N TYR A 453 -27.28 -14.68 3.65
CA TYR A 453 -26.23 -13.70 3.86
C TYR A 453 -25.93 -12.85 2.62
N TYR A 454 -25.98 -13.46 1.45
CA TYR A 454 -25.74 -12.79 0.16
C TYR A 454 -26.94 -11.99 -0.35
N GLU A 455 -28.15 -12.28 0.13
CA GLU A 455 -29.37 -11.57 -0.27
C GLU A 455 -29.62 -10.31 0.56
N VAL A 456 -29.08 -10.26 1.78
CA VAL A 456 -29.30 -9.19 2.78
C VAL A 456 -28.21 -8.11 2.68
N GLY A 457 -27.08 -8.40 2.07
CA GLY A 457 -25.92 -7.51 1.96
C GLY A 457 -25.87 -6.61 0.71
N ASN A 458 -26.91 -6.66 -0.15
CA ASN A 458 -27.02 -5.83 -1.36
C ASN A 458 -28.03 -4.68 -1.17
#